data_77047a3074c056e9d03f309c394927b7
#
_entry.id   77047a3074c056e9d03f309c394927b7
#
_cell.length_a   1.000
_cell.length_b   1.000
_cell.length_c   1.000
_cell.angle_alpha   90.00
_cell.angle_beta   90.00
_cell.angle_gamma   90.00
#
_symmetry.space_group_name_H-M   'P 1'
#
loop_
_entity.id
_entity.type
_entity.pdbx_description
1 polymer ?
#
loop_
_entity_poly.entity_id
_entity_poly.type
_entity_poly.pdbx_seq_one_letter_code
_entity_poly.pdbx_strand_id
1 'polypeptide(L)'
;MFDKILLPLDLSEASEVVIPYASELAGKFGSELILYYVRPPEREDIEHLFMDYLERLAETIKQNIKKTASNGVSVTIKIAVGTPEQSICELVNNNKIDLIIMASISSSGFKIGKTLGSVVDHICHTVPVPVMLIRPRRAQLTGKRLLFNNLLLPLDGSTLSKLALPVAEEVAGGLKIPVMLFKMADLPYPSETGSYLSGSEYVQVNERDEQVIESNYSAVNEAEESRILAELITVEKELKENGITVDHRITSGIDAAKEIIQISKDLDSDLIVMSTHGRSGLNRWMMGSIAEKVLRYGEVPLLLINARAA
;
A
#
# COMPACT_ATOMS: atom_id res chain seq x y z
N MET A 1 -15.80 -7.47 -1.45
CA MET A 1 -14.62 -7.33 -2.33
C MET A 1 -13.49 -8.31 -1.97
N PHE A 2 -13.14 -8.51 -0.72
CA PHE A 2 -12.06 -9.41 -0.33
C PHE A 2 -12.60 -10.77 0.16
N ASP A 3 -13.18 -11.57 -0.74
CA ASP A 3 -13.74 -12.87 -0.38
C ASP A 3 -12.64 -13.91 -0.13
N LYS A 4 -11.52 -13.81 -0.88
CA LYS A 4 -10.37 -14.72 -0.77
C LYS A 4 -9.04 -13.97 -0.63
N ILE A 5 -8.39 -14.18 0.49
CA ILE A 5 -7.08 -13.57 0.81
C ILE A 5 -6.00 -14.64 0.77
N LEU A 6 -4.98 -14.43 -0.05
CA LEU A 6 -3.82 -15.30 -0.16
C LEU A 6 -2.68 -14.81 0.75
N LEU A 7 -2.13 -15.72 1.55
CA LEU A 7 -0.97 -15.48 2.40
C LEU A 7 0.19 -16.37 1.96
N PRO A 8 1.07 -15.89 1.06
CA PRO A 8 2.31 -16.58 0.76
C PRO A 8 3.25 -16.54 1.98
N LEU A 9 3.68 -17.70 2.43
CA LEU A 9 4.56 -17.87 3.60
C LEU A 9 5.82 -18.63 3.18
N ASP A 10 6.97 -18.22 3.72
CA ASP A 10 8.25 -18.92 3.55
C ASP A 10 8.66 -19.69 4.83
N LEU A 11 7.72 -19.81 5.76
CA LEU A 11 7.87 -20.45 7.08
C LEU A 11 8.92 -19.78 7.98
N SER A 12 9.26 -18.53 7.71
CA SER A 12 10.10 -17.72 8.57
C SER A 12 9.23 -16.88 9.52
N GLU A 13 9.78 -16.53 10.69
CA GLU A 13 9.15 -15.58 11.60
C GLU A 13 8.86 -14.22 10.92
N ALA A 14 9.70 -13.85 9.94
CA ALA A 14 9.51 -12.63 9.16
C ALA A 14 8.25 -12.68 8.29
N SER A 15 7.87 -13.85 7.77
CA SER A 15 6.64 -14.00 6.99
C SER A 15 5.39 -14.04 7.86
N GLU A 16 5.49 -14.44 9.14
CA GLU A 16 4.36 -14.52 10.05
C GLU A 16 3.81 -13.15 10.49
N VAL A 17 4.57 -12.08 10.28
CA VAL A 17 4.12 -10.71 10.62
C VAL A 17 2.81 -10.31 9.93
N VAL A 18 2.44 -10.99 8.84
CA VAL A 18 1.19 -10.76 8.10
C VAL A 18 -0.04 -11.29 8.84
N ILE A 19 0.13 -12.26 9.73
CA ILE A 19 -0.96 -13.02 10.34
C ILE A 19 -1.93 -12.16 11.13
N PRO A 20 -1.50 -11.26 12.01
CA PRO A 20 -2.41 -10.38 12.72
C PRO A 20 -3.26 -9.52 11.78
N TYR A 21 -2.64 -8.96 10.74
CA TYR A 21 -3.31 -8.12 9.75
C TYR A 21 -4.32 -8.90 8.90
N ALA A 22 -3.92 -10.06 8.42
CA ALA A 22 -4.81 -10.95 7.67
C ALA A 22 -5.99 -11.44 8.54
N SER A 23 -5.75 -11.75 9.80
CA SER A 23 -6.78 -12.15 10.76
C SER A 23 -7.79 -11.04 11.01
N GLU A 24 -7.33 -9.79 11.17
CA GLU A 24 -8.20 -8.63 11.36
C GLU A 24 -9.06 -8.37 10.12
N LEU A 25 -8.46 -8.36 8.92
CA LEU A 25 -9.19 -8.18 7.67
C LEU A 25 -10.18 -9.31 7.43
N ALA A 26 -9.74 -10.57 7.52
CA ALA A 26 -10.62 -11.71 7.31
C ALA A 26 -11.78 -11.75 8.31
N GLY A 27 -11.53 -11.39 9.57
CA GLY A 27 -12.57 -11.29 10.58
C GLY A 27 -13.60 -10.20 10.29
N LYS A 28 -13.19 -9.09 9.69
CA LYS A 28 -14.08 -7.97 9.34
C LYS A 28 -14.86 -8.21 8.05
N PHE A 29 -14.21 -8.79 7.04
CA PHE A 29 -14.84 -9.01 5.72
C PHE A 29 -15.47 -10.39 5.58
N GLY A 30 -15.22 -11.33 6.49
CA GLY A 30 -15.68 -12.72 6.37
C GLY A 30 -14.92 -13.51 5.32
N SER A 31 -13.68 -13.13 5.02
CA SER A 31 -12.88 -13.69 3.93
C SER A 31 -12.37 -15.10 4.21
N GLU A 32 -12.25 -15.92 3.17
CA GLU A 32 -11.45 -17.14 3.21
C GLU A 32 -9.94 -16.76 3.22
N LEU A 33 -9.18 -17.31 4.16
CA LEU A 33 -7.72 -17.19 4.18
C LEU A 33 -7.09 -18.44 3.58
N ILE A 34 -6.15 -18.24 2.64
CA ILE A 34 -5.39 -19.33 2.03
C ILE A 34 -3.93 -19.19 2.45
N LEU A 35 -3.48 -20.05 3.34
CA LEU A 35 -2.07 -20.19 3.70
C LEU A 35 -1.38 -20.93 2.57
N TYR A 36 -0.39 -20.31 1.96
CA TYR A 36 0.26 -20.85 0.77
C TYR A 36 1.77 -20.96 0.96
N TYR A 37 2.28 -22.17 0.85
CA TYR A 37 3.69 -22.45 0.87
C TYR A 37 4.15 -23.09 -0.43
N VAL A 38 5.25 -22.64 -0.99
CA VAL A 38 5.86 -23.21 -2.17
C VAL A 38 7.17 -23.87 -1.75
N ARG A 39 7.20 -25.19 -1.76
CA ARG A 39 8.40 -25.96 -1.42
C ARG A 39 9.32 -26.17 -2.62
N PRO A 40 10.63 -26.18 -2.41
CA PRO A 40 11.56 -26.67 -3.41
C PRO A 40 11.34 -28.17 -3.68
N PRO A 41 11.56 -28.65 -4.92
CA PRO A 41 11.39 -30.08 -5.26
C PRO A 41 12.19 -31.03 -4.37
N GLU A 42 13.38 -30.61 -3.94
CA GLU A 42 14.33 -31.40 -3.17
C GLU A 42 13.92 -31.63 -1.70
N ARG A 43 12.83 -31.01 -1.24
CA ARG A 43 12.35 -31.05 0.14
C ARG A 43 11.07 -31.90 0.33
N GLU A 44 10.90 -32.95 -0.47
CA GLU A 44 9.73 -33.83 -0.39
C GLU A 44 9.70 -34.64 0.91
N ASP A 45 10.84 -35.06 1.39
CA ASP A 45 11.03 -35.86 2.59
C ASP A 45 10.51 -35.22 3.88
N ILE A 46 10.43 -33.91 3.91
CA ILE A 46 9.98 -33.15 5.10
C ILE A 46 8.67 -32.38 4.88
N GLU A 47 7.88 -32.73 3.87
CA GLU A 47 6.59 -32.06 3.56
C GLU A 47 5.61 -32.14 4.75
N HIS A 48 5.60 -33.27 5.48
CA HIS A 48 4.79 -33.43 6.68
C HIS A 48 5.08 -32.40 7.77
N LEU A 49 6.35 -31.99 7.93
CA LEU A 49 6.73 -30.96 8.90
C LEU A 49 6.20 -29.58 8.51
N PHE A 50 6.17 -29.29 7.22
CA PHE A 50 5.58 -28.05 6.71
C PHE A 50 4.06 -28.02 6.90
N MET A 51 3.40 -29.16 6.68
CA MET A 51 1.97 -29.28 6.91
C MET A 51 1.63 -29.09 8.39
N ASP A 52 2.31 -29.79 9.31
CA ASP A 52 2.13 -29.66 10.76
C ASP A 52 2.31 -28.22 11.25
N TYR A 53 3.27 -27.52 10.68
CA TYR A 53 3.50 -26.11 11.00
C TYR A 53 2.35 -25.22 10.52
N LEU A 54 1.91 -25.37 9.27
CA LEU A 54 0.83 -24.59 8.69
C LEU A 54 -0.52 -24.86 9.37
N GLU A 55 -0.77 -26.11 9.81
CA GLU A 55 -1.96 -26.48 10.58
C GLU A 55 -2.01 -25.77 11.94
N ARG A 56 -0.90 -25.75 12.67
CA ARG A 56 -0.78 -24.99 13.93
C ARG A 56 -1.01 -23.50 13.71
N LEU A 57 -0.48 -22.95 12.62
CA LEU A 57 -0.67 -21.56 12.25
C LEU A 57 -2.13 -21.27 11.91
N ALA A 58 -2.79 -22.14 11.13
CA ALA A 58 -4.20 -22.03 10.80
C ALA A 58 -5.08 -22.04 12.06
N GLU A 59 -4.80 -22.91 13.03
CA GLU A 59 -5.53 -22.93 14.31
C GLU A 59 -5.32 -21.64 15.11
N THR A 60 -4.09 -21.10 15.15
CA THR A 60 -3.80 -19.82 15.79
C THR A 60 -4.60 -18.67 15.15
N ILE A 61 -4.66 -18.64 13.83
CA ILE A 61 -5.45 -17.65 13.07
C ILE A 61 -6.93 -17.77 13.41
N LYS A 62 -7.50 -18.98 13.37
CA LYS A 62 -8.91 -19.22 13.71
C LYS A 62 -9.24 -18.79 15.14
N GLN A 63 -8.34 -19.02 16.09
CA GLN A 63 -8.52 -18.58 17.47
C GLN A 63 -8.46 -17.05 17.60
N ASN A 64 -7.59 -16.38 16.88
CA ASN A 64 -7.51 -14.93 16.87
C ASN A 64 -8.77 -14.30 16.26
N ILE A 65 -9.26 -14.86 15.17
CA ILE A 65 -10.49 -14.37 14.51
C ILE A 65 -11.72 -14.57 15.40
N LYS A 66 -11.86 -15.72 16.07
CA LYS A 66 -12.98 -15.98 17.01
C LYS A 66 -13.08 -14.95 18.14
N LYS A 67 -11.97 -14.31 18.51
CA LYS A 67 -11.95 -13.24 19.53
C LYS A 67 -12.47 -11.91 19.01
N THR A 68 -12.46 -11.69 17.71
CA THR A 68 -12.73 -10.39 17.05
C THR A 68 -13.96 -10.41 16.13
N ALA A 69 -14.37 -11.56 15.64
CA ALA A 69 -15.46 -11.73 14.67
C ALA A 69 -16.52 -12.71 15.17
N SER A 70 -17.79 -12.40 14.87
CA SER A 70 -18.94 -13.25 15.22
C SER A 70 -19.13 -14.43 14.28
N ASN A 71 -18.57 -14.37 13.06
CA ASN A 71 -18.69 -15.40 12.03
C ASN A 71 -17.37 -16.16 11.87
N GLY A 72 -17.48 -17.48 11.70
CA GLY A 72 -16.31 -18.33 11.44
C GLY A 72 -15.69 -18.00 10.08
N VAL A 73 -14.37 -17.80 10.06
CA VAL A 73 -13.58 -17.61 8.84
C VAL A 73 -13.01 -18.95 8.41
N SER A 74 -13.07 -19.25 7.11
CA SER A 74 -12.43 -20.44 6.53
C SER A 74 -10.92 -20.17 6.41
N VAL A 75 -10.10 -21.11 6.86
CA VAL A 75 -8.65 -21.10 6.67
C VAL A 75 -8.24 -22.38 5.95
N THR A 76 -7.75 -22.24 4.73
CA THR A 76 -7.34 -23.33 3.85
C THR A 76 -5.81 -23.34 3.73
N ILE A 77 -5.20 -24.51 3.72
CA ILE A 77 -3.76 -24.70 3.51
C ILE A 77 -3.54 -25.25 2.10
N LYS A 78 -2.58 -24.68 1.39
CA LYS A 78 -2.13 -25.17 0.08
C LYS A 78 -0.61 -25.20 0.04
N ILE A 79 -0.05 -26.34 -0.39
CA ILE A 79 1.38 -26.50 -0.66
C ILE A 79 1.55 -26.75 -2.17
N ALA A 80 2.48 -26.06 -2.78
CA ALA A 80 2.88 -26.27 -4.17
C ALA A 80 4.37 -26.63 -4.24
N VAL A 81 4.80 -27.15 -5.37
CA VAL A 81 6.20 -27.49 -5.65
C VAL A 81 6.69 -26.60 -6.80
N GLY A 82 7.81 -25.92 -6.62
CA GLY A 82 8.39 -25.11 -7.67
C GLY A 82 9.00 -23.80 -7.19
N THR A 83 8.91 -22.78 -8.02
CA THR A 83 9.37 -21.43 -7.71
C THR A 83 8.23 -20.60 -7.16
N PRO A 84 8.42 -19.88 -6.03
CA PRO A 84 7.35 -19.08 -5.39
C PRO A 84 6.70 -18.10 -6.35
N GLU A 85 7.48 -17.37 -7.15
CA GLU A 85 7.01 -16.34 -8.07
C GLU A 85 5.99 -16.89 -9.07
N GLN A 86 6.31 -18.01 -9.73
CA GLN A 86 5.44 -18.63 -10.73
C GLN A 86 4.21 -19.24 -10.07
N SER A 87 4.41 -20.01 -8.99
CA SER A 87 3.33 -20.72 -8.31
C SER A 87 2.28 -19.77 -7.71
N ILE A 88 2.69 -18.62 -7.18
CA ILE A 88 1.77 -17.59 -6.67
C ILE A 88 0.98 -16.99 -7.83
N CYS A 89 1.64 -16.60 -8.94
CA CYS A 89 0.96 -16.04 -10.11
C CYS A 89 -0.07 -17.03 -10.70
N GLU A 90 0.28 -18.31 -10.81
CA GLU A 90 -0.64 -19.36 -11.29
C GLU A 90 -1.85 -19.53 -10.36
N LEU A 91 -1.60 -19.54 -9.05
CA LEU A 91 -2.68 -19.65 -8.06
C LEU A 91 -3.65 -18.47 -8.14
N VAL A 92 -3.12 -17.24 -8.25
CA VAL A 92 -3.92 -16.02 -8.38
C VAL A 92 -4.81 -16.08 -9.62
N ASN A 93 -4.24 -16.46 -10.76
CA ASN A 93 -4.96 -16.52 -12.03
C ASN A 93 -6.07 -17.59 -12.04
N ASN A 94 -5.86 -18.70 -11.32
CA ASN A 94 -6.75 -19.88 -11.39
C ASN A 94 -7.80 -19.94 -10.26
N ASN A 95 -7.64 -19.18 -9.16
CA ASN A 95 -8.45 -19.38 -7.94
C ASN A 95 -9.26 -18.18 -7.47
N LYS A 96 -9.45 -17.15 -8.30
CA LYS A 96 -10.19 -15.93 -7.93
C LYS A 96 -9.74 -15.36 -6.57
N ILE A 97 -8.43 -15.14 -6.45
CA ILE A 97 -7.86 -14.43 -5.30
C ILE A 97 -8.20 -12.95 -5.44
N ASP A 98 -8.62 -12.32 -4.36
CA ASP A 98 -9.03 -10.91 -4.35
C ASP A 98 -7.97 -10.00 -3.72
N LEU A 99 -7.12 -10.56 -2.86
CA LEU A 99 -6.06 -9.85 -2.16
C LEU A 99 -4.90 -10.79 -1.85
N ILE A 100 -3.68 -10.31 -2.02
CA ILE A 100 -2.48 -10.98 -1.48
C ILE A 100 -1.99 -10.15 -0.29
N ILE A 101 -1.68 -10.81 0.83
CA ILE A 101 -1.01 -10.16 1.96
C ILE A 101 0.31 -10.88 2.18
N MET A 102 1.42 -10.15 2.11
CA MET A 102 2.75 -10.73 2.26
C MET A 102 3.71 -9.80 3.01
N ALA A 103 4.72 -10.37 3.63
CA ALA A 103 5.79 -9.61 4.25
C ALA A 103 6.70 -9.01 3.18
N SER A 104 7.11 -7.77 3.35
CA SER A 104 7.98 -7.07 2.40
C SER A 104 9.45 -7.55 2.41
N ILE A 105 9.85 -8.32 3.43
CA ILE A 105 11.21 -8.81 3.64
C ILE A 105 11.15 -10.32 3.84
N SER A 106 12.03 -11.07 3.18
CA SER A 106 12.21 -12.50 3.42
C SER A 106 13.32 -12.77 4.46
N SER A 107 13.35 -14.00 4.99
CA SER A 107 14.29 -14.47 6.02
C SER A 107 15.78 -14.29 5.68
N SER A 108 16.12 -14.20 4.40
CA SER A 108 17.51 -14.04 3.94
C SER A 108 18.06 -12.62 4.06
N GLY A 109 17.23 -11.64 4.44
CA GLY A 109 17.57 -10.22 4.36
C GLY A 109 17.43 -9.43 5.64
N PHE A 110 17.93 -9.92 6.79
CA PHE A 110 17.98 -9.13 8.05
C PHE A 110 19.01 -7.99 8.02
N LYS A 111 19.36 -7.50 6.84
CA LYS A 111 20.01 -6.20 6.70
C LYS A 111 18.92 -5.14 6.76
N ILE A 112 18.84 -4.49 7.91
CA ILE A 112 18.04 -3.26 8.11
C ILE A 112 18.34 -2.31 6.97
N GLY A 113 17.42 -2.22 6.00
CA GLY A 113 17.49 -1.20 4.96
C GLY A 113 17.27 -1.71 3.54
N LYS A 114 16.14 -1.36 2.96
CA LYS A 114 15.99 -0.97 1.56
C LYS A 114 15.92 -2.05 0.47
N THR A 115 16.10 -3.33 0.75
CA THR A 115 15.97 -4.36 -0.30
C THR A 115 14.64 -5.08 -0.16
N LEU A 116 13.81 -4.95 -1.18
CA LEU A 116 12.61 -5.74 -1.35
C LEU A 116 13.01 -7.20 -1.65
N GLY A 117 12.26 -8.17 -1.13
CA GLY A 117 12.48 -9.58 -1.51
C GLY A 117 12.15 -9.80 -2.99
N SER A 118 12.88 -10.71 -3.67
CA SER A 118 12.66 -10.98 -5.11
C SER A 118 11.23 -11.41 -5.42
N VAL A 119 10.65 -12.26 -4.58
CA VAL A 119 9.25 -12.71 -4.71
C VAL A 119 8.29 -11.53 -4.60
N VAL A 120 8.47 -10.67 -3.60
CA VAL A 120 7.63 -9.48 -3.40
C VAL A 120 7.71 -8.55 -4.59
N ASP A 121 8.94 -8.26 -5.05
CA ASP A 121 9.17 -7.39 -6.20
C ASP A 121 8.47 -7.94 -7.45
N HIS A 122 8.64 -9.23 -7.72
CA HIS A 122 7.98 -9.88 -8.86
C HIS A 122 6.44 -9.85 -8.76
N ILE A 123 5.88 -10.19 -7.60
CA ILE A 123 4.44 -10.22 -7.39
C ILE A 123 3.82 -8.83 -7.55
N CYS A 124 4.39 -7.79 -6.94
CA CYS A 124 3.88 -6.43 -7.06
C CYS A 124 3.83 -5.92 -8.51
N HIS A 125 4.73 -6.42 -9.38
CA HIS A 125 4.77 -6.03 -10.79
C HIS A 125 3.88 -6.91 -11.70
N THR A 126 3.54 -8.12 -11.28
CA THR A 126 2.97 -9.13 -12.20
C THR A 126 1.50 -9.40 -11.97
N VAL A 127 1.04 -9.50 -10.72
CA VAL A 127 -0.33 -9.93 -10.43
C VAL A 127 -1.36 -8.83 -10.71
N PRO A 128 -2.57 -9.21 -11.19
CA PRO A 128 -3.65 -8.25 -11.44
C PRO A 128 -4.45 -7.86 -10.20
N VAL A 129 -4.20 -8.48 -9.06
CA VAL A 129 -4.95 -8.25 -7.81
C VAL A 129 -4.22 -7.30 -6.87
N PRO A 130 -4.92 -6.63 -5.94
CA PRO A 130 -4.30 -5.85 -4.89
C PRO A 130 -3.27 -6.65 -4.07
N VAL A 131 -2.17 -6.00 -3.70
CA VAL A 131 -1.12 -6.59 -2.87
C VAL A 131 -0.90 -5.73 -1.63
N MET A 132 -1.16 -6.29 -0.45
CA MET A 132 -0.85 -5.65 0.81
C MET A 132 0.51 -6.12 1.32
N LEU A 133 1.40 -5.18 1.54
CA LEU A 133 2.74 -5.43 2.04
C LEU A 133 2.86 -5.00 3.50
N ILE A 134 3.23 -5.94 4.34
CA ILE A 134 3.42 -5.72 5.76
C ILE A 134 4.91 -5.63 6.07
N ARG A 135 5.30 -4.58 6.78
CA ARG A 135 6.66 -4.41 7.30
C ARG A 135 6.67 -4.63 8.81
N PRO A 136 7.61 -5.42 9.32
CA PRO A 136 7.73 -5.60 10.76
C PRO A 136 8.19 -4.28 11.40
N ARG A 137 7.27 -3.56 12.02
CA ARG A 137 7.58 -2.47 12.95
C ARG A 137 7.81 -3.09 14.33
N ARG A 138 8.96 -2.86 14.95
CA ARG A 138 9.26 -3.31 16.32
C ARG A 138 8.20 -2.91 17.36
N ALA A 139 7.48 -1.82 17.13
CA ALA A 139 6.50 -1.28 18.07
C ALA A 139 5.06 -1.81 17.89
N GLN A 140 4.72 -2.40 16.75
CA GLN A 140 3.33 -2.83 16.47
C GLN A 140 2.98 -4.20 17.04
N LEU A 141 3.97 -5.00 17.45
CA LEU A 141 3.75 -6.30 18.10
C LEU A 141 3.34 -6.19 19.57
N THR A 142 3.36 -4.99 20.15
CA THR A 142 3.07 -4.78 21.58
C THR A 142 1.72 -4.10 21.77
N GLY A 143 0.65 -4.91 21.82
CA GLY A 143 -0.54 -4.57 22.61
C GLY A 143 -1.60 -3.65 22.00
N LYS A 144 -1.53 -3.19 20.76
CA LYS A 144 -2.65 -2.49 20.12
C LYS A 144 -3.78 -3.50 19.82
N ARG A 145 -5.00 -3.15 20.25
CA ARG A 145 -6.19 -3.99 20.05
C ARG A 145 -6.63 -4.07 18.57
N LEU A 146 -6.34 -3.04 17.79
CA LEU A 146 -6.59 -2.92 16.35
C LEU A 146 -5.32 -2.48 15.65
N LEU A 147 -5.05 -3.05 14.48
CA LEU A 147 -3.87 -2.77 13.67
C LEU A 147 -4.11 -1.64 12.67
N PHE A 148 -5.38 -1.45 12.29
CA PHE A 148 -5.81 -0.39 11.39
C PHE A 148 -6.71 0.59 12.13
N ASN A 149 -6.28 1.84 12.28
CA ASN A 149 -7.07 2.90 12.91
C ASN A 149 -7.25 4.10 11.98
N ASN A 150 -6.40 4.28 10.99
CA ASN A 150 -6.53 5.30 9.95
C ASN A 150 -5.85 4.87 8.65
N LEU A 151 -6.30 5.44 7.54
CA LEU A 151 -5.84 5.16 6.21
C LEU A 151 -5.39 6.45 5.52
N LEU A 152 -4.19 6.45 4.93
CA LEU A 152 -3.68 7.52 4.06
C LEU A 152 -3.89 7.13 2.59
N LEU A 153 -4.55 8.00 1.83
CA LEU A 153 -4.84 7.82 0.41
C LEU A 153 -4.19 8.95 -0.41
N PRO A 154 -2.98 8.74 -0.94
CA PRO A 154 -2.34 9.69 -1.84
C PRO A 154 -3.02 9.69 -3.21
N LEU A 155 -3.34 10.88 -3.73
CA LEU A 155 -3.93 11.10 -5.04
C LEU A 155 -3.09 12.11 -5.83
N ASP A 156 -2.74 11.78 -7.07
CA ASP A 156 -2.04 12.70 -7.98
C ASP A 156 -2.96 13.37 -9.01
N GLY A 157 -4.27 13.07 -8.93
CA GLY A 157 -5.30 13.57 -9.84
C GLY A 157 -5.39 12.81 -11.17
N SER A 158 -4.54 11.81 -11.41
CA SER A 158 -4.66 10.94 -12.59
C SER A 158 -5.83 9.97 -12.46
N THR A 159 -6.32 9.49 -13.60
CA THR A 159 -7.33 8.41 -13.64
C THR A 159 -6.81 7.14 -12.96
N LEU A 160 -5.50 6.88 -13.07
CA LEU A 160 -4.89 5.70 -12.49
C LEU A 160 -4.82 5.78 -10.96
N SER A 161 -4.52 6.97 -10.39
CA SER A 161 -4.53 7.12 -8.92
C SER A 161 -5.94 6.92 -8.33
N LYS A 162 -6.98 7.26 -9.10
CA LYS A 162 -8.38 7.04 -8.69
C LYS A 162 -8.78 5.57 -8.62
N LEU A 163 -8.03 4.65 -9.21
CA LEU A 163 -8.28 3.20 -9.04
C LEU A 163 -8.12 2.73 -7.59
N ALA A 164 -7.40 3.48 -6.77
CA ALA A 164 -7.26 3.21 -5.35
C ALA A 164 -8.51 3.59 -4.54
N LEU A 165 -9.37 4.48 -5.04
CA LEU A 165 -10.55 4.97 -4.31
C LEU A 165 -11.55 3.87 -3.92
N PRO A 166 -12.04 3.02 -4.84
CA PRO A 166 -13.00 1.96 -4.46
C PRO A 166 -12.44 1.00 -3.42
N VAL A 167 -11.14 0.70 -3.52
CA VAL A 167 -10.47 -0.20 -2.57
C VAL A 167 -10.30 0.47 -1.21
N ALA A 168 -9.89 1.74 -1.19
CA ALA A 168 -9.77 2.53 0.03
C ALA A 168 -11.14 2.68 0.73
N GLU A 169 -12.20 2.92 -0.03
CA GLU A 169 -13.57 2.99 0.45
C GLU A 169 -14.02 1.69 1.10
N GLU A 170 -13.84 0.55 0.41
CA GLU A 170 -14.16 -0.77 0.93
C GLU A 170 -13.41 -1.08 2.22
N VAL A 171 -12.08 -0.82 2.25
CA VAL A 171 -11.25 -1.05 3.42
C VAL A 171 -11.67 -0.15 4.58
N ALA A 172 -11.83 1.14 4.33
CA ALA A 172 -12.19 2.10 5.37
C ALA A 172 -13.59 1.83 5.93
N GLY A 173 -14.57 1.54 5.06
CA GLY A 173 -15.94 1.19 5.46
C GLY A 173 -16.01 -0.11 6.25
N GLY A 174 -15.33 -1.16 5.79
CA GLY A 174 -15.31 -2.47 6.46
C GLY A 174 -14.61 -2.43 7.82
N LEU A 175 -13.50 -1.70 7.93
CA LEU A 175 -12.75 -1.52 9.17
C LEU A 175 -13.34 -0.41 10.07
N LYS A 176 -14.19 0.45 9.53
CA LYS A 176 -14.74 1.66 10.19
C LYS A 176 -13.64 2.62 10.66
N ILE A 177 -12.69 2.91 9.77
CA ILE A 177 -11.57 3.80 10.02
C ILE A 177 -11.65 5.07 9.14
N PRO A 178 -11.13 6.22 9.61
CA PRO A 178 -11.08 7.44 8.82
C PRO A 178 -10.06 7.34 7.68
N VAL A 179 -10.32 8.12 6.63
CA VAL A 179 -9.44 8.29 5.46
C VAL A 179 -8.86 9.70 5.48
N MET A 180 -7.54 9.80 5.35
CA MET A 180 -6.84 11.04 5.05
C MET A 180 -6.51 11.07 3.56
N LEU A 181 -7.18 11.92 2.81
CA LEU A 181 -6.82 12.22 1.42
C LEU A 181 -5.55 13.07 1.40
N PHE A 182 -4.60 12.71 0.58
CA PHE A 182 -3.38 13.48 0.43
C PHE A 182 -3.11 13.82 -1.03
N LYS A 183 -2.78 15.08 -1.30
CA LYS A 183 -2.30 15.51 -2.61
C LYS A 183 -1.17 16.51 -2.45
N MET A 184 -0.12 16.31 -3.24
CA MET A 184 0.98 17.26 -3.35
C MET A 184 0.71 18.21 -4.53
N ALA A 185 0.84 19.50 -4.29
CA ALA A 185 0.86 20.50 -5.35
C ALA A 185 2.22 20.47 -6.03
N ASP A 186 2.21 20.34 -7.36
CA ASP A 186 3.41 20.44 -8.19
C ASP A 186 3.76 21.93 -8.39
N LEU A 187 4.27 22.54 -7.35
CA LEU A 187 4.67 23.94 -7.41
C LEU A 187 6.16 24.03 -7.73
N PRO A 188 6.55 24.93 -8.64
CA PRO A 188 7.95 25.26 -8.81
C PRO A 188 8.47 25.80 -7.47
N TYR A 189 9.54 25.22 -6.95
CA TYR A 189 10.14 25.64 -5.68
C TYR A 189 11.11 26.81 -5.94
N PRO A 190 11.03 27.93 -5.20
CA PRO A 190 12.08 28.93 -5.26
C PRO A 190 13.38 28.28 -4.75
N SER A 191 14.44 28.32 -5.56
CA SER A 191 15.74 27.88 -5.06
C SER A 191 16.26 28.91 -4.07
N GLU A 192 16.96 28.48 -3.03
CA GLU A 192 17.65 29.37 -2.04
C GLU A 192 18.63 30.38 -2.70
N THR A 193 18.87 30.25 -3.99
CA THR A 193 19.78 31.09 -4.78
C THR A 193 19.08 32.09 -5.70
N GLY A 194 17.78 32.35 -5.53
CA GLY A 194 17.03 33.32 -6.37
C GLY A 194 16.88 32.91 -7.83
N SER A 195 17.03 31.62 -8.17
CA SER A 195 16.78 31.09 -9.50
C SER A 195 15.56 30.18 -9.49
N TYR A 196 14.69 30.33 -10.48
CA TYR A 196 13.47 29.53 -10.62
C TYR A 196 13.71 28.40 -11.64
N LEU A 197 13.29 27.18 -11.30
CA LEU A 197 13.28 26.06 -12.24
C LEU A 197 12.00 26.09 -13.06
N SER A 198 12.12 26.50 -14.31
CA SER A 198 11.09 26.34 -15.32
C SER A 198 11.62 25.36 -16.38
N GLY A 199 11.10 24.13 -16.34
CA GLY A 199 11.36 23.10 -17.37
C GLY A 199 12.80 22.68 -17.47
N SER A 200 13.78 22.92 -17.98
CA SER A 200 15.17 22.47 -18.09
C SER A 200 16.23 23.56 -18.04
N GLU A 201 15.87 24.81 -17.75
CA GLU A 201 16.81 25.92 -17.75
C GLU A 201 16.75 26.74 -16.46
N TYR A 202 17.94 27.09 -15.95
CA TYR A 202 18.11 28.06 -14.86
C TYR A 202 18.03 29.49 -15.43
N VAL A 203 17.08 30.27 -14.94
CA VAL A 203 16.98 31.70 -15.30
C VAL A 203 17.47 32.50 -14.09
N GLN A 204 18.53 33.29 -14.26
CA GLN A 204 18.93 34.30 -13.29
C GLN A 204 18.02 35.53 -13.41
N VAL A 205 17.45 35.96 -12.30
CA VAL A 205 16.46 37.04 -12.23
C VAL A 205 17.06 38.23 -11.49
N ASN A 206 16.75 39.43 -11.91
CA ASN A 206 17.17 40.68 -11.27
C ASN A 206 16.19 41.07 -10.15
N GLU A 207 16.65 41.81 -9.12
CA GLU A 207 15.87 42.22 -7.93
C GLU A 207 14.51 42.89 -8.24
N ARG A 208 14.34 43.55 -9.39
CA ARG A 208 13.07 44.15 -9.83
C ARG A 208 12.05 43.12 -10.32
N ASP A 209 12.53 42.03 -10.87
CA ASP A 209 11.70 40.97 -11.40
C ASP A 209 11.30 39.98 -10.26
N GLU A 210 12.06 39.93 -9.16
CA GLU A 210 11.75 39.09 -8.01
C GLU A 210 10.38 39.38 -7.41
N GLN A 211 10.02 40.65 -7.20
CA GLN A 211 8.70 41.03 -6.65
C GLN A 211 7.53 40.68 -7.56
N VAL A 212 7.72 40.81 -8.88
CA VAL A 212 6.70 40.46 -9.89
C VAL A 212 6.61 38.93 -9.98
N ILE A 213 7.73 38.24 -9.89
CA ILE A 213 7.77 36.78 -9.89
C ILE A 213 7.17 36.23 -8.61
N GLU A 214 7.48 36.80 -7.45
CA GLU A 214 6.89 36.40 -6.16
C GLU A 214 5.36 36.61 -6.14
N SER A 215 4.85 37.73 -6.66
CA SER A 215 3.41 37.97 -6.73
C SER A 215 2.71 37.03 -7.72
N ASN A 216 3.31 36.79 -8.88
CA ASN A 216 2.78 35.83 -9.86
C ASN A 216 2.87 34.39 -9.35
N TYR A 217 3.96 34.07 -8.64
CA TYR A 217 4.15 32.77 -8.00
C TYR A 217 3.09 32.50 -6.94
N SER A 218 2.83 33.48 -6.06
CA SER A 218 1.76 33.40 -5.06
C SER A 218 0.39 33.18 -5.70
N ALA A 219 0.05 33.94 -6.74
CA ALA A 219 -1.23 33.81 -7.45
C ALA A 219 -1.37 32.44 -8.16
N VAL A 220 -0.30 31.93 -8.78
CA VAL A 220 -0.28 30.60 -9.42
C VAL A 220 -0.45 29.50 -8.35
N ASN A 221 0.21 29.64 -7.19
CA ASN A 221 0.09 28.71 -6.08
C ASN A 221 -1.33 28.67 -5.53
N GLU A 222 -1.94 29.82 -5.27
CA GLU A 222 -3.31 29.92 -4.77
C GLU A 222 -4.34 29.32 -5.76
N ALA A 223 -4.13 29.52 -7.05
CA ALA A 223 -5.00 28.95 -8.08
C ALA A 223 -4.85 27.41 -8.16
N GLU A 224 -3.63 26.91 -8.11
CA GLU A 224 -3.38 25.44 -8.12
C GLU A 224 -3.87 24.77 -6.83
N GLU A 225 -3.62 25.36 -5.66
CA GLU A 225 -4.14 24.88 -4.41
C GLU A 225 -5.69 24.87 -4.40
N SER A 226 -6.32 25.91 -4.92
CA SER A 226 -7.77 25.99 -5.03
C SER A 226 -8.33 24.90 -5.95
N ARG A 227 -7.64 24.61 -7.07
CA ARG A 227 -8.00 23.53 -7.98
C ARG A 227 -7.88 22.16 -7.32
N ILE A 228 -6.76 21.93 -6.63
CA ILE A 228 -6.51 20.69 -5.87
C ILE A 228 -7.57 20.50 -4.80
N LEU A 229 -7.86 21.57 -4.05
CA LEU A 229 -8.87 21.55 -2.99
C LEU A 229 -10.25 21.17 -3.55
N ALA A 230 -10.66 21.75 -4.67
CA ALA A 230 -11.94 21.43 -5.31
C ALA A 230 -12.02 19.94 -5.73
N GLU A 231 -10.91 19.38 -6.24
CA GLU A 231 -10.84 17.96 -6.57
C GLU A 231 -10.96 17.08 -5.30
N LEU A 232 -10.24 17.41 -4.23
CA LEU A 232 -10.29 16.65 -2.97
C LEU A 232 -11.66 16.74 -2.29
N ILE A 233 -12.29 17.91 -2.29
CA ILE A 233 -13.65 18.10 -1.75
C ILE A 233 -14.67 17.23 -2.50
N THR A 234 -14.50 17.04 -3.80
CA THR A 234 -15.38 16.16 -4.58
C THR A 234 -15.25 14.70 -4.11
N VAL A 235 -14.02 14.20 -3.97
CA VAL A 235 -13.75 12.84 -3.47
C VAL A 235 -14.19 12.69 -2.02
N GLU A 236 -13.92 13.69 -1.19
CA GLU A 236 -14.34 13.72 0.21
C GLU A 236 -15.85 13.60 0.36
N LYS A 237 -16.61 14.32 -0.49
CA LYS A 237 -18.07 14.26 -0.52
C LYS A 237 -18.57 12.86 -0.87
N GLU A 238 -18.03 12.25 -1.92
CA GLU A 238 -18.37 10.89 -2.33
C GLU A 238 -18.17 9.88 -1.20
N LEU A 239 -17.00 9.92 -0.53
CA LEU A 239 -16.69 9.02 0.57
C LEU A 239 -17.57 9.27 1.80
N LYS A 240 -17.89 10.53 2.11
CA LYS A 240 -18.81 10.91 3.22
C LYS A 240 -20.23 10.44 2.97
N GLU A 241 -20.72 10.51 1.73
CA GLU A 241 -22.04 9.99 1.35
C GLU A 241 -22.13 8.48 1.61
N ASN A 242 -21.01 7.75 1.51
CA ASN A 242 -20.90 6.33 1.84
C ASN A 242 -20.57 6.06 3.33
N GLY A 243 -20.68 7.08 4.19
CA GLY A 243 -20.54 6.95 5.64
C GLY A 243 -19.10 6.89 6.16
N ILE A 244 -18.12 7.25 5.36
CA ILE A 244 -16.70 7.25 5.75
C ILE A 244 -16.33 8.63 6.32
N THR A 245 -15.62 8.63 7.43
CA THR A 245 -15.00 9.85 7.97
C THR A 245 -13.78 10.19 7.12
N VAL A 246 -13.77 11.39 6.54
CA VAL A 246 -12.71 11.82 5.61
C VAL A 246 -12.21 13.19 5.98
N ASP A 247 -10.91 13.37 5.91
CA ASP A 247 -10.23 14.66 5.96
C ASP A 247 -9.21 14.72 4.82
N HIS A 248 -8.66 15.89 4.53
CA HIS A 248 -7.69 16.04 3.46
C HIS A 248 -6.49 16.90 3.88
N ARG A 249 -5.35 16.66 3.22
CA ARG A 249 -4.13 17.43 3.38
C ARG A 249 -3.49 17.71 2.03
N ILE A 250 -3.12 18.99 1.84
CA ILE A 250 -2.38 19.46 0.69
C ILE A 250 -1.00 19.90 1.18
N THR A 251 0.05 19.54 0.48
CA THR A 251 1.41 20.07 0.69
C THR A 251 1.99 20.49 -0.65
N SER A 252 3.00 21.33 -0.60
CA SER A 252 3.85 21.65 -1.73
C SER A 252 5.22 20.99 -1.54
N GLY A 253 5.84 20.52 -2.62
CA GLY A 253 7.14 19.86 -2.54
C GLY A 253 7.62 19.37 -3.89
N ILE A 254 8.85 18.82 -3.91
CA ILE A 254 9.51 18.32 -5.12
C ILE A 254 9.59 16.79 -5.18
N ASP A 255 9.34 16.08 -4.09
CA ASP A 255 9.39 14.61 -4.01
C ASP A 255 8.15 14.06 -3.31
N ALA A 256 7.12 13.75 -4.10
CA ALA A 256 5.86 13.23 -3.59
C ALA A 256 6.01 11.95 -2.75
N ALA A 257 6.96 11.09 -3.09
CA ALA A 257 7.18 9.87 -2.31
C ALA A 257 7.71 10.17 -0.90
N LYS A 258 8.61 11.16 -0.79
CA LYS A 258 9.14 11.61 0.50
C LYS A 258 8.02 12.25 1.34
N GLU A 259 7.18 13.07 0.72
CA GLU A 259 6.03 13.70 1.39
C GLU A 259 5.02 12.65 1.88
N ILE A 260 4.65 11.66 1.05
CA ILE A 260 3.76 10.56 1.45
C ILE A 260 4.33 9.82 2.67
N ILE A 261 5.61 9.48 2.65
CA ILE A 261 6.28 8.79 3.75
C ILE A 261 6.30 9.66 5.01
N GLN A 262 6.57 10.95 4.88
CA GLN A 262 6.62 11.86 6.02
C GLN A 262 5.23 12.05 6.63
N ILE A 263 4.22 12.33 5.81
CA ILE A 263 2.83 12.49 6.28
C ILE A 263 2.31 11.21 6.93
N SER A 264 2.65 10.04 6.39
CA SER A 264 2.26 8.78 7.02
C SER A 264 2.82 8.62 8.44
N LYS A 265 3.99 9.20 8.72
CA LYS A 265 4.59 9.24 10.06
C LYS A 265 3.94 10.29 10.95
N ASP A 266 3.75 11.50 10.42
CA ASP A 266 3.18 12.63 11.16
C ASP A 266 1.74 12.34 11.64
N LEU A 267 0.99 11.59 10.85
CA LEU A 267 -0.38 11.18 11.13
C LEU A 267 -0.47 9.83 11.85
N ASP A 268 0.66 9.19 12.15
CA ASP A 268 0.72 7.80 12.67
C ASP A 268 -0.21 6.87 11.87
N SER A 269 -0.13 6.97 10.53
CA SER A 269 -0.97 6.18 9.65
C SER A 269 -0.68 4.70 9.78
N ASP A 270 -1.72 3.88 9.79
CA ASP A 270 -1.58 2.42 9.92
C ASP A 270 -1.63 1.71 8.56
N LEU A 271 -2.12 2.39 7.52
CA LEU A 271 -2.20 1.87 6.16
C LEU A 271 -2.07 2.99 5.14
N ILE A 272 -1.24 2.77 4.11
CA ILE A 272 -1.24 3.58 2.89
C ILE A 272 -1.93 2.77 1.80
N VAL A 273 -2.88 3.37 1.07
CA VAL A 273 -3.51 2.76 -0.10
C VAL A 273 -3.17 3.61 -1.31
N MET A 274 -2.56 3.02 -2.34
CA MET A 274 -2.22 3.75 -3.55
C MET A 274 -2.16 2.84 -4.78
N SER A 275 -2.33 3.43 -5.96
CA SER A 275 -2.13 2.70 -7.22
C SER A 275 -0.64 2.55 -7.54
N THR A 276 -0.31 1.48 -8.27
CA THR A 276 1.07 1.25 -8.74
C THR A 276 1.50 2.25 -9.81
N HIS A 277 0.58 2.98 -10.45
CA HIS A 277 0.85 3.96 -11.51
C HIS A 277 0.14 5.27 -11.21
N GLY A 278 0.73 6.38 -11.67
CA GLY A 278 0.20 7.72 -11.61
C GLY A 278 0.22 8.39 -13.00
N ARG A 279 0.47 9.69 -13.04
CA ARG A 279 0.47 10.53 -14.25
C ARG A 279 1.38 10.07 -15.40
N SER A 280 2.48 9.38 -15.10
CA SER A 280 3.48 8.94 -16.08
C SER A 280 3.18 7.59 -16.74
N GLY A 281 2.01 7.00 -16.56
CA GLY A 281 1.58 5.64 -16.92
C GLY A 281 1.83 5.16 -18.36
N LEU A 282 2.97 5.50 -18.96
CA LEU A 282 3.35 5.18 -20.34
C LEU A 282 3.66 3.68 -20.57
N ASN A 283 3.97 2.92 -19.54
CA ASN A 283 4.24 1.48 -19.65
C ASN A 283 3.47 0.69 -18.59
N ARG A 284 2.44 -0.04 -18.99
CA ARG A 284 1.64 -0.95 -18.14
C ARG A 284 2.45 -2.07 -17.45
N TRP A 285 3.76 -2.16 -17.72
CA TRP A 285 4.66 -3.19 -17.22
C TRP A 285 5.60 -2.70 -16.12
N MET A 286 5.65 -1.40 -15.84
CA MET A 286 6.57 -0.81 -14.85
C MET A 286 5.80 -0.08 -13.77
N MET A 287 6.11 -0.34 -12.51
CA MET A 287 5.60 0.42 -11.38
C MET A 287 6.04 1.89 -11.47
N GLY A 288 5.17 2.83 -11.13
CA GLY A 288 5.49 4.25 -11.09
C GLY A 288 6.56 4.56 -10.04
N SER A 289 7.44 5.51 -10.35
CA SER A 289 8.58 5.86 -9.49
C SER A 289 8.19 6.27 -8.07
N ILE A 290 7.03 6.90 -7.88
CA ILE A 290 6.51 7.29 -6.55
C ILE A 290 6.09 6.04 -5.78
N ALA A 291 5.27 5.17 -6.39
CA ALA A 291 4.84 3.93 -5.75
C ALA A 291 6.04 3.03 -5.40
N GLU A 292 7.02 2.93 -6.29
CA GLU A 292 8.25 2.18 -6.03
C GLU A 292 9.07 2.76 -4.87
N LYS A 293 9.20 4.09 -4.78
CA LYS A 293 9.90 4.73 -3.65
C LYS A 293 9.14 4.51 -2.33
N VAL A 294 7.81 4.67 -2.31
CA VAL A 294 6.99 4.39 -1.13
C VAL A 294 7.11 2.91 -0.75
N LEU A 295 7.06 2.02 -1.74
CA LEU A 295 7.25 0.59 -1.54
C LEU A 295 8.62 0.25 -0.93
N ARG A 296 9.71 0.91 -1.35
CA ARG A 296 11.06 0.63 -0.86
C ARG A 296 11.39 1.30 0.47
N TYR A 297 10.88 2.50 0.71
CA TYR A 297 11.30 3.34 1.83
C TYR A 297 10.22 3.62 2.88
N GLY A 298 8.96 3.37 2.56
CA GLY A 298 7.86 3.48 3.52
C GLY A 298 7.99 2.46 4.65
N GLU A 299 7.49 2.79 5.83
CA GLU A 299 7.50 1.91 7.03
C GLU A 299 6.09 1.43 7.39
N VAL A 300 5.09 2.09 6.87
CA VAL A 300 3.67 1.80 7.08
C VAL A 300 3.25 0.64 6.17
N PRO A 301 2.34 -0.25 6.59
CA PRO A 301 1.67 -1.19 5.71
C PRO A 301 1.17 -0.50 4.43
N LEU A 302 1.41 -1.14 3.28
CA LEU A 302 1.13 -0.55 1.97
C LEU A 302 0.22 -1.48 1.17
N LEU A 303 -0.97 -1.01 0.80
CA LEU A 303 -1.87 -1.69 -0.13
C LEU A 303 -1.71 -1.09 -1.52
N LEU A 304 -1.11 -1.86 -2.40
CA LEU A 304 -0.88 -1.49 -3.80
C LEU A 304 -2.02 -1.99 -4.68
N ILE A 305 -2.58 -1.09 -5.47
CA ILE A 305 -3.62 -1.40 -6.45
C ILE A 305 -2.98 -1.41 -7.83
N ASN A 306 -2.94 -2.58 -8.44
CA ASN A 306 -2.38 -2.71 -9.77
C ASN A 306 -3.34 -2.14 -10.81
N ALA A 307 -2.84 -1.30 -11.72
CA ALA A 307 -3.62 -0.72 -12.81
C ALA A 307 -4.19 -1.77 -13.81
N ARG A 308 -3.75 -3.03 -13.70
CA ARG A 308 -4.30 -4.16 -14.48
C ARG A 308 -5.56 -4.78 -13.86
N ALA A 309 -5.88 -4.43 -12.62
CA ALA A 309 -7.05 -4.94 -11.90
C ALA A 309 -8.35 -4.22 -12.30
N ALA A 310 -8.27 -3.18 -13.12
CA ALA A 310 -9.38 -2.34 -13.57
C ALA A 310 -9.82 -2.66 -15.00
#